data_0a559f05855b22894398b7d3503f1146
#
_entry.id   0a559f05855b22894398b7d3503f1146
#
_cell.length_a   1.000
_cell.length_b   1.000
_cell.length_c   1.000
_cell.angle_alpha   90.00
_cell.angle_beta   90.00
_cell.angle_gamma   90.00
#
_symmetry.space_group_name_H-M   'P 1'
#
loop_
_entity.id
_entity.type
_entity.pdbx_description
1 polymer ?
#
loop_
_entity_poly.entity_id
_entity_poly.type
_entity_poly.pdbx_seq_one_letter_code
_entity_poly.pdbx_strand_id
1 'polypeptide(L)'
;MLVAFGGIAGSRIAPEPLLATLPLSLSVFGIACTSLPAALLMQRTGRKPAFIGSACIAALAALGCSWSIAHNNFWTLCLSAFFIGSNMAFVQQYRFAATEYVAPELAGHAIATVMLGTLCAAILGPSIGQATKSIGHWPEFTGSYLMLAGLCLCAALVLSRLPAPASVPISNELSAHSLNSFLKIPAYRFAVLCGVTSYAVMSFIMTATPLSMHVHDGISNSRTTSVITAHLLSMYIPSLAAPFLIHKLGVKKMIHIGVLSNLASVVISAAFNHSFVNYLISLILLGIGWNLMFVAATSLLTLTYAPEERFRAQGFNDLSVFSSQAIASFLAGTAIQTIGWQSLNIVTIPLLLWVLWNARSISIK
;
A
#
# COMPACT_ATOMS: atom_id res chain seq x y z
N MET A 1 -11.31 -4.61 4.39
CA MET A 1 -12.41 -4.27 5.31
C MET A 1 -12.35 -2.82 5.79
N LEU A 2 -11.30 -2.35 6.48
CA LEU A 2 -11.23 -0.96 6.97
C LEU A 2 -11.40 0.07 5.83
N VAL A 3 -10.72 -0.11 4.69
CA VAL A 3 -10.84 0.77 3.52
C VAL A 3 -12.27 0.76 2.93
N ALA A 4 -12.92 -0.39 2.93
CA ALA A 4 -14.26 -0.53 2.36
C ALA A 4 -15.38 0.01 3.30
N PHE A 5 -15.23 -0.17 4.60
CA PHE A 5 -16.32 0.11 5.57
C PHE A 5 -15.95 1.15 6.61
N GLY A 6 -14.67 1.48 6.78
CA GLY A 6 -14.21 2.42 7.82
C GLY A 6 -14.77 3.83 7.64
N GLY A 7 -14.91 4.30 6.41
CA GLY A 7 -15.55 5.58 6.12
C GLY A 7 -17.06 5.58 6.42
N ILE A 8 -17.75 4.49 6.07
CA ILE A 8 -19.20 4.34 6.32
C ILE A 8 -19.45 4.19 7.83
N ALA A 9 -18.68 3.36 8.51
CA ALA A 9 -18.79 3.22 9.96
C ALA A 9 -18.44 4.54 10.66
N GLY A 10 -17.38 5.22 10.21
CA GLY A 10 -16.98 6.54 10.70
C GLY A 10 -18.08 7.59 10.54
N SER A 11 -18.72 7.67 9.38
CA SER A 11 -19.78 8.66 9.12
C SER A 11 -21.02 8.50 9.99
N ARG A 12 -21.26 7.28 10.51
CA ARG A 12 -22.42 7.00 11.39
C ARG A 12 -22.21 7.43 12.84
N ILE A 13 -20.98 7.43 13.31
CA ILE A 13 -20.65 7.69 14.72
C ILE A 13 -19.76 8.91 14.93
N ALA A 14 -19.35 9.57 13.83
CA ALA A 14 -18.57 10.80 13.92
C ALA A 14 -19.36 11.93 14.56
N PRO A 15 -18.75 12.69 15.49
CA PRO A 15 -19.42 13.83 16.13
C PRO A 15 -19.70 14.97 15.11
N GLU A 16 -18.89 15.05 14.05
CA GLU A 16 -19.05 16.02 12.95
C GLU A 16 -18.84 15.32 11.60
N PRO A 17 -19.61 15.69 10.55
CA PRO A 17 -19.47 15.08 9.21
C PRO A 17 -18.06 15.18 8.64
N LEU A 18 -17.33 16.25 8.97
CA LEU A 18 -15.94 16.48 8.53
C LEU A 18 -14.97 15.41 9.04
N LEU A 19 -15.26 14.80 10.19
CA LEU A 19 -14.44 13.78 10.83
C LEU A 19 -14.74 12.36 10.33
N ALA A 20 -15.74 12.16 9.48
CA ALA A 20 -16.19 10.84 9.02
C ALA A 20 -15.06 9.97 8.46
N THR A 21 -14.08 10.56 7.78
CA THR A 21 -12.95 9.86 7.17
C THR A 21 -11.72 9.73 8.07
N LEU A 22 -11.73 10.35 9.26
CA LEU A 22 -10.60 10.38 10.18
C LEU A 22 -10.09 8.97 10.56
N PRO A 23 -10.94 7.96 10.84
CA PRO A 23 -10.45 6.61 11.12
C PRO A 23 -9.61 6.03 9.98
N LEU A 24 -10.04 6.25 8.73
CA LEU A 24 -9.30 5.80 7.55
C LEU A 24 -7.95 6.53 7.42
N SER A 25 -7.96 7.85 7.57
CA SER A 25 -6.74 8.68 7.53
C SER A 25 -5.74 8.27 8.62
N LEU A 26 -6.22 7.99 9.84
CA LEU A 26 -5.38 7.52 10.94
C LEU A 26 -4.79 6.13 10.67
N SER A 27 -5.48 5.27 9.93
CA SER A 27 -4.88 3.99 9.52
C SER A 27 -3.71 4.19 8.56
N VAL A 28 -3.83 5.08 7.57
CA VAL A 28 -2.72 5.41 6.66
C VAL A 28 -1.56 6.07 7.43
N PHE A 29 -1.88 6.97 8.35
CA PHE A 29 -0.89 7.58 9.24
C PHE A 29 -0.19 6.53 10.11
N GLY A 30 -0.92 5.53 10.63
CA GLY A 30 -0.38 4.38 11.37
C GLY A 30 0.64 3.59 10.57
N ILE A 31 0.40 3.37 9.25
CA ILE A 31 1.39 2.73 8.36
C ILE A 31 2.68 3.56 8.33
N ALA A 32 2.58 4.84 8.04
CA ALA A 32 3.74 5.72 7.91
C ALA A 32 4.55 5.79 9.21
N CYS A 33 3.90 6.06 10.34
CA CYS A 33 4.55 6.15 11.65
C CYS A 33 5.23 4.85 12.09
N THR A 34 4.67 3.70 11.69
CA THR A 34 5.15 2.40 12.18
C THR A 34 6.17 1.76 11.22
N SER A 35 6.31 2.22 9.98
CA SER A 35 7.18 1.59 8.98
C SER A 35 8.63 1.43 9.45
N LEU A 36 9.26 2.49 9.94
CA LEU A 36 10.63 2.42 10.46
C LEU A 36 10.70 1.70 11.81
N PRO A 37 9.86 2.00 12.82
CA PRO A 37 9.81 1.24 14.08
C PRO A 37 9.61 -0.26 13.87
N ALA A 38 8.76 -0.68 12.94
CA ALA A 38 8.54 -2.09 12.61
C ALA A 38 9.82 -2.76 12.12
N ALA A 39 10.53 -2.11 11.19
CA ALA A 39 11.80 -2.61 10.68
C ALA A 39 12.86 -2.76 11.79
N LEU A 40 12.98 -1.76 12.66
CA LEU A 40 13.90 -1.79 13.81
C LEU A 40 13.50 -2.84 14.85
N LEU A 41 12.21 -3.03 15.09
CA LEU A 41 11.73 -4.12 15.95
C LEU A 41 12.10 -5.49 15.38
N MET A 42 11.88 -5.69 14.05
CA MET A 42 12.26 -6.92 13.37
C MET A 42 13.77 -7.16 13.37
N GLN A 43 14.59 -6.11 13.37
CA GLN A 43 16.03 -6.22 13.54
C GLN A 43 16.40 -6.79 14.92
N ARG A 44 15.69 -6.40 15.97
CA ARG A 44 15.99 -6.83 17.36
C ARG A 44 15.39 -8.19 17.70
N THR A 45 14.15 -8.44 17.31
CA THR A 45 13.38 -9.63 17.72
C THR A 45 13.32 -10.71 16.65
N GLY A 46 13.73 -10.40 15.42
CA GLY A 46 13.50 -11.23 14.24
C GLY A 46 12.12 -11.00 13.61
N ARG A 47 11.95 -11.44 12.35
CA ARG A 47 10.70 -11.21 11.59
C ARG A 47 9.52 -12.00 12.16
N LYS A 48 9.71 -13.27 12.49
CA LYS A 48 8.63 -14.16 12.94
C LYS A 48 7.91 -13.66 14.19
N PRO A 49 8.58 -13.38 15.33
CA PRO A 49 7.90 -12.87 16.51
C PRO A 49 7.28 -11.48 16.30
N ALA A 50 7.93 -10.62 15.52
CA ALA A 50 7.38 -9.30 15.18
C ALA A 50 6.08 -9.40 14.36
N PHE A 51 6.02 -10.30 13.37
CA PHE A 51 4.82 -10.53 12.57
C PHE A 51 3.68 -11.13 13.40
N ILE A 52 3.96 -12.11 14.26
CA ILE A 52 2.95 -12.70 15.16
C ILE A 52 2.42 -11.62 16.11
N GLY A 53 3.31 -10.87 16.77
CA GLY A 53 2.93 -9.82 17.71
C GLY A 53 2.08 -8.73 17.03
N SER A 54 2.45 -8.29 15.82
CA SER A 54 1.67 -7.29 15.08
C SER A 54 0.30 -7.80 14.66
N ALA A 55 0.18 -9.08 14.27
CA ALA A 55 -1.10 -9.70 13.93
C ALA A 55 -2.02 -9.82 15.16
N CYS A 56 -1.46 -10.15 16.35
CA CYS A 56 -2.21 -10.13 17.60
C CYS A 56 -2.70 -8.73 17.99
N ILE A 57 -1.85 -7.71 17.84
CA ILE A 57 -2.24 -6.31 18.07
C ILE A 57 -3.35 -5.89 17.08
N ALA A 58 -3.25 -6.30 15.81
CA ALA A 58 -4.31 -6.04 14.83
C ALA A 58 -5.63 -6.73 15.17
N ALA A 59 -5.58 -7.95 15.73
CA ALA A 59 -6.77 -8.64 16.22
C ALA A 59 -7.43 -7.87 17.36
N LEU A 60 -6.66 -7.41 18.34
CA LEU A 60 -7.15 -6.58 19.43
C LEU A 60 -7.73 -5.25 18.94
N ALA A 61 -7.05 -4.62 17.97
CA ALA A 61 -7.54 -3.40 17.34
C ALA A 61 -8.84 -3.63 16.56
N ALA A 62 -8.97 -4.76 15.87
CA ALA A 62 -10.22 -5.12 15.19
C ALA A 62 -11.37 -5.37 16.18
N LEU A 63 -11.11 -5.99 17.33
CA LEU A 63 -12.07 -6.09 18.44
C LEU A 63 -12.44 -4.71 18.97
N GLY A 64 -11.45 -3.80 19.09
CA GLY A 64 -11.66 -2.40 19.47
C GLY A 64 -12.58 -1.66 18.47
N CYS A 65 -12.40 -1.85 17.16
CA CYS A 65 -13.31 -1.30 16.14
C CYS A 65 -14.73 -1.86 16.31
N SER A 66 -14.86 -3.17 16.51
CA SER A 66 -16.16 -3.82 16.74
C SER A 66 -16.86 -3.25 17.96
N TRP A 67 -16.16 -3.15 19.08
CA TRP A 67 -16.67 -2.55 20.31
C TRP A 67 -17.07 -1.09 20.12
N SER A 68 -16.23 -0.31 19.42
CA SER A 68 -16.48 1.11 19.14
C SER A 68 -17.78 1.35 18.38
N ILE A 69 -18.06 0.52 17.36
CA ILE A 69 -19.29 0.59 16.58
C ILE A 69 -20.49 0.19 17.44
N ALA A 70 -20.36 -0.85 18.26
CA ALA A 70 -21.43 -1.33 19.14
C ALA A 70 -21.83 -0.26 20.19
N HIS A 71 -20.86 0.56 20.66
CA HIS A 71 -21.07 1.57 21.70
C HIS A 71 -21.04 3.00 21.19
N ASN A 72 -21.06 3.23 19.86
CA ASN A 72 -21.01 4.55 19.22
C ASN A 72 -19.83 5.42 19.70
N ASN A 73 -18.64 4.81 19.93
CA ASN A 73 -17.46 5.52 20.41
C ASN A 73 -16.49 5.83 19.25
N PHE A 74 -16.58 7.05 18.73
CA PHE A 74 -15.78 7.48 17.59
C PHE A 74 -14.26 7.47 17.85
N TRP A 75 -13.82 7.94 19.01
CA TRP A 75 -12.39 8.07 19.30
C TRP A 75 -11.70 6.72 19.48
N THR A 76 -12.40 5.73 20.04
CA THR A 76 -11.89 4.36 20.11
C THR A 76 -11.80 3.73 18.71
N LEU A 77 -12.75 4.04 17.81
CA LEU A 77 -12.66 3.61 16.41
C LEU A 77 -11.41 4.20 15.74
N CYS A 78 -11.14 5.48 15.95
CA CYS A 78 -9.96 6.16 15.44
C CYS A 78 -8.66 5.53 15.93
N LEU A 79 -8.55 5.29 17.24
CA LEU A 79 -7.38 4.65 17.86
C LEU A 79 -7.17 3.23 17.32
N SER A 80 -8.24 2.45 17.25
CA SER A 80 -8.20 1.09 16.73
C SER A 80 -7.80 1.05 15.25
N ALA A 81 -8.31 1.99 14.44
CA ALA A 81 -7.93 2.12 13.04
C ALA A 81 -6.43 2.44 12.87
N PHE A 82 -5.85 3.29 13.73
CA PHE A 82 -4.42 3.55 13.75
C PHE A 82 -3.61 2.27 13.98
N PHE A 83 -3.99 1.42 14.93
CA PHE A 83 -3.27 0.16 15.19
C PHE A 83 -3.47 -0.88 14.08
N ILE A 84 -4.63 -0.93 13.42
CA ILE A 84 -4.80 -1.75 12.21
C ILE A 84 -3.84 -1.26 11.11
N GLY A 85 -3.73 0.06 10.92
CA GLY A 85 -2.76 0.65 10.01
C GLY A 85 -1.32 0.33 10.39
N SER A 86 -0.98 0.41 11.67
CA SER A 86 0.35 0.03 12.19
C SER A 86 0.72 -1.41 11.84
N ASN A 87 -0.23 -2.36 11.93
CA ASN A 87 0.00 -3.73 11.48
C ASN A 87 0.31 -3.81 9.97
N MET A 88 -0.30 -2.96 9.16
CA MET A 88 -0.02 -2.95 7.71
C MET A 88 1.45 -2.63 7.39
N ALA A 89 2.15 -1.86 8.24
CA ALA A 89 3.58 -1.64 8.09
C ALA A 89 4.39 -2.94 8.21
N PHE A 90 3.97 -3.87 9.09
CA PHE A 90 4.59 -5.21 9.17
C PHE A 90 4.18 -6.09 7.98
N VAL A 91 2.94 -6.04 7.54
CA VAL A 91 2.45 -6.80 6.37
C VAL A 91 3.22 -6.39 5.11
N GLN A 92 3.54 -5.11 4.94
CA GLN A 92 4.35 -4.64 3.82
C GLN A 92 5.76 -5.25 3.80
N GLN A 93 6.28 -5.68 4.94
CA GLN A 93 7.58 -6.35 5.05
C GLN A 93 7.55 -7.83 4.61
N TYR A 94 6.36 -8.44 4.43
CA TYR A 94 6.26 -9.84 3.99
C TYR A 94 6.94 -10.07 2.62
N ARG A 95 6.87 -9.09 1.72
CA ARG A 95 7.52 -9.15 0.41
C ARG A 95 9.05 -9.29 0.52
N PHE A 96 9.66 -8.59 1.49
CA PHE A 96 11.09 -8.71 1.76
C PHE A 96 11.42 -10.00 2.53
N ALA A 97 10.57 -10.37 3.50
CA ALA A 97 10.74 -11.63 4.21
C ALA A 97 10.74 -12.82 3.23
N ALA A 98 9.84 -12.83 2.25
CA ALA A 98 9.77 -13.90 1.26
C ALA A 98 11.07 -14.06 0.46
N THR A 99 11.80 -12.99 0.19
CA THR A 99 13.09 -13.08 -0.53
C THR A 99 14.19 -13.73 0.29
N GLU A 100 14.06 -13.80 1.63
CA GLU A 100 15.05 -14.43 2.51
C GLU A 100 14.97 -15.97 2.53
N TYR A 101 13.90 -16.55 1.97
CA TYR A 101 13.68 -18.00 1.89
C TYR A 101 13.98 -18.59 0.50
N VAL A 102 14.44 -17.79 -0.44
CA VAL A 102 14.71 -18.21 -1.82
C VAL A 102 16.08 -17.73 -2.27
N ALA A 103 16.61 -18.36 -3.35
CA ALA A 103 17.83 -17.88 -3.99
C ALA A 103 17.62 -16.48 -4.58
N PRO A 104 18.66 -15.62 -4.66
CA PRO A 104 18.56 -14.24 -5.12
C PRO A 104 17.88 -14.09 -6.49
N GLU A 105 18.08 -15.07 -7.39
CA GLU A 105 17.50 -15.10 -8.74
C GLU A 105 15.97 -15.24 -8.71
N LEU A 106 15.42 -15.79 -7.62
CA LEU A 106 14.00 -16.03 -7.41
C LEU A 106 13.33 -14.93 -6.58
N ALA A 107 14.06 -13.88 -6.18
CA ALA A 107 13.53 -12.79 -5.35
C ALA A 107 12.30 -12.13 -5.98
N GLY A 108 12.32 -11.89 -7.30
CA GLY A 108 11.17 -11.34 -8.03
C GLY A 108 9.94 -12.25 -7.99
N HIS A 109 10.13 -13.58 -8.06
CA HIS A 109 9.04 -14.55 -7.93
C HIS A 109 8.43 -14.54 -6.52
N ALA A 110 9.28 -14.48 -5.49
CA ALA A 110 8.83 -14.44 -4.10
C ALA A 110 8.00 -13.18 -3.82
N ILE A 111 8.46 -12.01 -4.27
CA ILE A 111 7.73 -10.75 -4.16
C ILE A 111 6.38 -10.82 -4.88
N ALA A 112 6.38 -11.32 -6.13
CA ALA A 112 5.16 -11.45 -6.92
C ALA A 112 4.15 -12.40 -6.26
N THR A 113 4.59 -13.50 -5.68
CA THR A 113 3.74 -14.46 -4.95
C THR A 113 3.07 -13.80 -3.74
N VAL A 114 3.78 -12.98 -2.98
CA VAL A 114 3.18 -12.20 -1.88
C VAL A 114 2.14 -11.20 -2.41
N MET A 115 2.42 -10.55 -3.54
CA MET A 115 1.47 -9.63 -4.17
C MET A 115 0.17 -10.33 -4.60
N LEU A 116 0.23 -11.60 -5.02
CA LEU A 116 -0.98 -12.40 -5.31
C LEU A 116 -1.84 -12.63 -4.07
N GLY A 117 -1.24 -12.85 -2.90
CA GLY A 117 -1.97 -12.92 -1.64
C GLY A 117 -2.75 -11.63 -1.37
N THR A 118 -2.19 -10.48 -1.73
CA THR A 118 -2.88 -9.17 -1.64
C THR A 118 -4.05 -9.07 -2.61
N LEU A 119 -3.92 -9.64 -3.83
CA LEU A 119 -5.03 -9.73 -4.80
C LEU A 119 -6.20 -10.54 -4.22
N CYS A 120 -5.92 -11.71 -3.65
CA CYS A 120 -6.94 -12.51 -2.98
C CYS A 120 -7.61 -11.72 -1.84
N ALA A 121 -6.83 -11.01 -1.04
CA ALA A 121 -7.35 -10.18 0.05
C ALA A 121 -8.20 -9.00 -0.45
N ALA A 122 -7.85 -8.40 -1.61
CA ALA A 122 -8.62 -7.32 -2.22
C ALA A 122 -10.02 -7.77 -2.70
N ILE A 123 -10.13 -9.00 -3.17
CA ILE A 123 -11.41 -9.59 -3.61
C ILE A 123 -12.22 -10.14 -2.43
N LEU A 124 -11.58 -10.96 -1.59
CA LEU A 124 -12.25 -11.65 -0.49
C LEU A 124 -12.58 -10.73 0.68
N GLY A 125 -11.74 -9.71 0.94
CA GLY A 125 -11.90 -8.82 2.09
C GLY A 125 -13.24 -8.09 2.13
N PRO A 126 -13.63 -7.34 1.07
CA PRO A 126 -14.94 -6.70 1.01
C PRO A 126 -16.09 -7.71 1.03
N SER A 127 -15.96 -8.83 0.32
CA SER A 127 -17.00 -9.86 0.24
C SER A 127 -17.28 -10.50 1.60
N ILE A 128 -16.23 -10.89 2.32
CA ILE A 128 -16.34 -11.45 3.69
C ILE A 128 -16.90 -10.40 4.65
N GLY A 129 -16.41 -9.15 4.57
CA GLY A 129 -16.90 -8.07 5.42
C GLY A 129 -18.37 -7.76 5.17
N GLN A 130 -18.83 -7.79 3.92
CA GLN A 130 -20.23 -7.59 3.56
C GLN A 130 -21.12 -8.77 4.04
N ALA A 131 -20.65 -10.00 3.88
CA ALA A 131 -21.37 -11.20 4.34
C ALA A 131 -21.52 -11.24 5.88
N THR A 132 -20.60 -10.63 6.61
CA THR A 132 -20.59 -10.63 8.08
C THR A 132 -21.02 -9.29 8.69
N LYS A 133 -21.48 -8.31 7.89
CA LYS A 133 -21.80 -6.98 8.39
C LYS A 133 -22.91 -6.94 9.44
N SER A 134 -23.90 -7.82 9.30
CA SER A 134 -25.06 -7.91 10.19
C SER A 134 -25.03 -9.25 10.92
N ILE A 135 -24.53 -9.27 12.14
CA ILE A 135 -24.52 -10.45 13.01
C ILE A 135 -25.42 -10.19 14.22
N GLY A 136 -26.50 -10.93 14.32
CA GLY A 136 -27.45 -10.82 15.42
C GLY A 136 -28.12 -9.43 15.49
N HIS A 137 -28.28 -8.92 16.71
CA HIS A 137 -28.90 -7.61 16.96
C HIS A 137 -27.89 -6.44 17.06
N TRP A 138 -26.64 -6.66 16.69
CA TRP A 138 -25.58 -5.68 16.83
C TRP A 138 -25.61 -4.67 15.66
N PRO A 139 -25.13 -3.43 15.87
CA PRO A 139 -25.04 -2.45 14.80
C PRO A 139 -24.28 -2.96 13.58
N GLU A 140 -24.68 -2.49 12.41
CA GLU A 140 -24.09 -2.89 11.13
C GLU A 140 -22.56 -2.66 11.14
N PHE A 141 -21.81 -3.58 10.55
CA PHE A 141 -20.33 -3.66 10.50
C PHE A 141 -19.65 -4.16 11.79
N THR A 142 -20.30 -4.27 12.93
CA THR A 142 -19.73 -4.89 14.15
C THR A 142 -19.19 -6.30 13.84
N GLY A 143 -19.99 -7.12 13.14
CA GLY A 143 -19.58 -8.45 12.72
C GLY A 143 -18.43 -8.48 11.71
N SER A 144 -18.34 -7.47 10.82
CA SER A 144 -17.21 -7.38 9.87
C SER A 144 -15.87 -7.21 10.59
N TYR A 145 -15.83 -6.42 11.66
CA TYR A 145 -14.61 -6.24 12.45
C TYR A 145 -14.33 -7.42 13.39
N LEU A 146 -15.34 -8.13 13.89
CA LEU A 146 -15.14 -9.41 14.58
C LEU A 146 -14.51 -10.44 13.65
N MET A 147 -15.00 -10.55 12.42
CA MET A 147 -14.40 -11.41 11.41
C MET A 147 -12.96 -11.01 11.10
N LEU A 148 -12.67 -9.71 10.98
CA LEU A 148 -11.30 -9.21 10.79
C LEU A 148 -10.39 -9.65 11.93
N ALA A 149 -10.85 -9.59 13.19
CA ALA A 149 -10.09 -10.07 14.35
C ALA A 149 -9.77 -11.55 14.22
N GLY A 150 -10.77 -12.38 13.86
CA GLY A 150 -10.58 -13.81 13.58
C GLY A 150 -9.54 -14.07 12.48
N LEU A 151 -9.60 -13.33 11.37
CA LEU A 151 -8.62 -13.45 10.28
C LEU A 151 -7.20 -13.04 10.72
N CYS A 152 -7.07 -12.01 11.57
CA CYS A 152 -5.77 -11.62 12.11
C CYS A 152 -5.20 -12.72 13.05
N LEU A 153 -6.05 -13.37 13.87
CA LEU A 153 -5.62 -14.51 14.70
C LEU A 153 -5.22 -15.71 13.82
N CYS A 154 -5.99 -16.02 12.78
CA CYS A 154 -5.61 -17.05 11.81
C CYS A 154 -4.26 -16.74 11.17
N ALA A 155 -4.02 -15.46 10.78
CA ALA A 155 -2.74 -15.03 10.25
C ALA A 155 -1.60 -15.25 11.29
N ALA A 156 -1.81 -14.91 12.56
CA ALA A 156 -0.84 -15.15 13.62
C ALA A 156 -0.51 -16.65 13.77
N LEU A 157 -1.51 -17.52 13.68
CA LEU A 157 -1.32 -18.98 13.70
C LEU A 157 -0.52 -19.49 12.51
N VAL A 158 -0.84 -19.03 11.31
CA VAL A 158 -0.07 -19.39 10.09
C VAL A 158 1.36 -18.91 10.21
N LEU A 159 1.58 -17.68 10.62
CA LEU A 159 2.92 -17.09 10.81
C LEU A 159 3.73 -17.84 11.89
N SER A 160 3.07 -18.42 12.89
CA SER A 160 3.75 -19.23 13.90
C SER A 160 4.38 -20.52 13.34
N ARG A 161 3.93 -20.97 12.15
CA ARG A 161 4.46 -22.15 11.44
C ARG A 161 5.61 -21.82 10.50
N LEU A 162 5.94 -20.52 10.31
CA LEU A 162 7.10 -20.15 9.50
C LEU A 162 8.37 -20.80 10.08
N PRO A 163 9.23 -21.41 9.25
CA PRO A 163 10.53 -21.89 9.70
C PRO A 163 11.34 -20.70 10.24
N ALA A 164 12.28 -20.98 11.14
CA ALA A 164 13.26 -19.97 11.48
C ALA A 164 14.09 -19.68 10.22
N PRO A 165 14.25 -18.43 9.79
CA PRO A 165 15.17 -18.13 8.70
C PRO A 165 16.55 -18.61 9.11
N ALA A 166 17.36 -19.08 8.13
CA ALA A 166 18.75 -19.41 8.37
C ALA A 166 19.37 -18.22 9.12
N SER A 167 19.91 -18.49 10.31
CA SER A 167 20.41 -17.45 11.20
C SER A 167 21.57 -16.72 10.51
N VAL A 168 21.25 -15.63 9.83
CA VAL A 168 22.28 -14.61 9.58
C VAL A 168 22.58 -14.04 10.97
N PRO A 169 23.81 -14.15 11.46
CA PRO A 169 24.16 -13.61 12.77
C PRO A 169 23.70 -12.14 12.80
N ILE A 170 22.83 -11.82 13.74
CA ILE A 170 22.55 -10.43 14.06
C ILE A 170 23.85 -9.97 14.66
N SER A 171 24.71 -9.34 13.87
CA SER A 171 25.86 -8.67 14.42
C SER A 171 25.29 -7.59 15.34
N ASN A 172 25.52 -7.75 16.65
CA ASN A 172 25.18 -6.74 17.66
C ASN A 172 26.03 -5.46 17.47
N GLU A 173 27.00 -5.49 16.60
CA GLU A 173 27.60 -4.29 16.06
C GLU A 173 26.52 -3.60 15.23
N LEU A 174 25.91 -2.60 15.86
CA LEU A 174 25.23 -1.53 15.18
C LEU A 174 26.19 -1.01 14.12
N SER A 175 26.21 -1.66 12.95
CA SER A 175 26.97 -1.14 11.82
C SER A 175 26.48 0.28 11.65
N ALA A 176 27.37 1.21 12.01
CA ALA A 176 27.08 2.63 12.18
C ALA A 176 26.84 3.34 10.84
N HIS A 177 26.34 2.58 9.84
CA HIS A 177 25.95 3.21 8.60
C HIS A 177 24.71 4.07 8.86
N SER A 178 24.94 5.36 8.92
CA SER A 178 23.92 6.41 8.96
C SER A 178 22.95 6.20 7.79
N LEU A 179 21.67 6.56 7.96
CA LEU A 179 20.69 6.61 6.86
C LEU A 179 21.24 7.35 5.63
N ASN A 180 22.11 8.33 5.85
CA ASN A 180 22.81 9.07 4.80
C ASN A 180 23.73 8.20 3.92
N SER A 181 24.20 7.03 4.39
CA SER A 181 25.05 6.15 3.57
C SER A 181 24.27 5.51 2.44
N PHE A 182 23.03 5.09 2.68
CA PHE A 182 22.15 4.54 1.64
C PHE A 182 21.84 5.56 0.56
N LEU A 183 21.64 6.82 0.95
CA LEU A 183 21.39 7.92 0.02
C LEU A 183 22.60 8.26 -0.87
N LYS A 184 23.79 7.76 -0.56
CA LYS A 184 24.97 7.88 -1.44
C LYS A 184 24.98 6.82 -2.55
N ILE A 185 24.22 5.73 -2.41
CA ILE A 185 24.12 4.65 -3.41
C ILE A 185 23.09 5.07 -4.50
N PRO A 186 23.52 5.31 -5.74
CA PRO A 186 22.62 5.81 -6.79
C PRO A 186 21.44 4.86 -7.07
N ALA A 187 21.69 3.54 -7.09
CA ALA A 187 20.66 2.54 -7.31
C ALA A 187 19.63 2.50 -6.17
N TYR A 188 20.05 2.69 -4.92
CA TYR A 188 19.16 2.78 -3.77
C TYR A 188 18.25 4.02 -3.87
N ARG A 189 18.84 5.19 -4.11
CA ARG A 189 18.04 6.42 -4.30
C ARG A 189 17.01 6.28 -5.41
N PHE A 190 17.40 5.66 -6.51
CA PHE A 190 16.49 5.45 -7.63
C PHE A 190 15.36 4.48 -7.29
N ALA A 191 15.65 3.39 -6.59
CA ALA A 191 14.63 2.45 -6.12
C ALA A 191 13.63 3.15 -5.20
N VAL A 192 14.10 3.95 -4.23
CA VAL A 192 13.24 4.74 -3.33
C VAL A 192 12.43 5.75 -4.12
N LEU A 193 13.05 6.50 -5.05
CA LEU A 193 12.36 7.47 -5.91
C LEU A 193 11.22 6.82 -6.71
N CYS A 194 11.46 5.63 -7.31
CA CYS A 194 10.43 4.90 -8.05
C CYS A 194 9.29 4.46 -7.13
N GLY A 195 9.59 3.94 -5.94
CA GLY A 195 8.61 3.54 -4.95
C GLY A 195 7.75 4.72 -4.47
N VAL A 196 8.39 5.82 -4.08
CA VAL A 196 7.74 7.08 -3.66
C VAL A 196 6.84 7.62 -4.77
N THR A 197 7.37 7.74 -6.00
CA THR A 197 6.60 8.29 -7.12
C THR A 197 5.40 7.40 -7.45
N SER A 198 5.58 6.07 -7.50
CA SER A 198 4.49 5.16 -7.83
C SER A 198 3.33 5.28 -6.83
N TYR A 199 3.63 5.31 -5.52
CA TYR A 199 2.61 5.43 -4.48
C TYR A 199 2.00 6.84 -4.39
N ALA A 200 2.81 7.89 -4.52
CA ALA A 200 2.32 9.27 -4.47
C ALA A 200 1.35 9.54 -5.62
N VAL A 201 1.73 9.22 -6.86
CA VAL A 201 0.88 9.43 -8.04
C VAL A 201 -0.40 8.59 -7.96
N MET A 202 -0.27 7.31 -7.65
CA MET A 202 -1.42 6.41 -7.51
C MET A 202 -2.39 6.90 -6.43
N SER A 203 -1.90 7.20 -5.22
CA SER A 203 -2.76 7.62 -4.12
C SER A 203 -3.39 8.98 -4.36
N PHE A 204 -2.69 9.91 -4.99
CA PHE A 204 -3.21 11.24 -5.30
C PHE A 204 -4.40 11.17 -6.25
N ILE A 205 -4.26 10.43 -7.35
CA ILE A 205 -5.30 10.27 -8.37
C ILE A 205 -6.45 9.39 -7.84
N MET A 206 -6.14 8.22 -7.26
CA MET A 206 -7.15 7.26 -6.81
C MET A 206 -8.02 7.80 -5.67
N THR A 207 -7.45 8.58 -4.74
CA THR A 207 -8.22 9.18 -3.63
C THR A 207 -9.21 10.22 -4.12
N ALA A 208 -8.87 10.98 -5.15
CA ALA A 208 -9.75 11.99 -5.76
C ALA A 208 -10.84 11.38 -6.68
N THR A 209 -10.60 10.17 -7.21
CA THR A 209 -11.48 9.53 -8.21
C THR A 209 -12.94 9.43 -7.79
N PRO A 210 -13.32 8.96 -6.58
CA PRO A 210 -14.73 8.86 -6.20
C PRO A 210 -15.43 10.22 -6.14
N LEU A 211 -14.72 11.26 -5.69
CA LEU A 211 -15.24 12.62 -5.65
C LEU A 211 -15.47 13.16 -7.07
N SER A 212 -14.50 12.97 -7.98
CA SER A 212 -14.64 13.38 -9.36
C SER A 212 -15.79 12.66 -10.05
N MET A 213 -15.81 11.33 -10.00
CA MET A 213 -16.84 10.53 -10.67
C MET A 213 -18.26 10.77 -10.13
N HIS A 214 -18.42 10.74 -8.80
CA HIS A 214 -19.75 10.74 -8.20
C HIS A 214 -20.27 12.15 -7.96
N VAL A 215 -19.43 13.03 -7.39
CA VAL A 215 -19.88 14.38 -6.96
C VAL A 215 -19.85 15.37 -8.13
N HIS A 216 -18.76 15.37 -8.95
CA HIS A 216 -18.63 16.33 -10.05
C HIS A 216 -19.32 15.86 -11.34
N ASP A 217 -19.18 14.57 -11.71
CA ASP A 217 -19.67 14.08 -12.99
C ASP A 217 -20.98 13.29 -12.89
N GLY A 218 -21.57 13.12 -11.69
CA GLY A 218 -22.86 12.47 -11.48
C GLY A 218 -22.89 10.97 -11.82
N ILE A 219 -21.72 10.32 -11.89
CA ILE A 219 -21.63 8.88 -12.19
C ILE A 219 -22.13 8.08 -10.99
N SER A 220 -22.95 7.07 -11.24
CA SER A 220 -23.57 6.26 -10.19
C SER A 220 -22.51 5.56 -9.30
N ASN A 221 -22.83 5.38 -8.01
CA ASN A 221 -21.97 4.67 -7.04
C ASN A 221 -21.56 3.28 -7.52
N SER A 222 -22.45 2.53 -8.19
CA SER A 222 -22.14 1.20 -8.73
C SER A 222 -21.02 1.27 -9.77
N ARG A 223 -21.09 2.22 -10.71
CA ARG A 223 -20.05 2.42 -11.73
C ARG A 223 -18.74 2.90 -11.12
N THR A 224 -18.79 3.82 -10.14
CA THR A 224 -17.61 4.27 -9.40
C THR A 224 -16.93 3.10 -8.68
N THR A 225 -17.70 2.24 -8.01
CA THR A 225 -17.18 1.03 -7.36
C THR A 225 -16.54 0.09 -8.37
N SER A 226 -17.13 -0.08 -9.57
CA SER A 226 -16.57 -0.93 -10.63
C SER A 226 -15.22 -0.42 -11.12
N VAL A 227 -15.04 0.90 -11.27
CA VAL A 227 -13.75 1.51 -11.66
C VAL A 227 -12.71 1.30 -10.58
N ILE A 228 -13.05 1.52 -9.31
CA ILE A 228 -12.13 1.30 -8.17
C ILE A 228 -11.72 -0.19 -8.10
N THR A 229 -12.67 -1.10 -8.28
CA THR A 229 -12.39 -2.54 -8.28
C THR A 229 -11.46 -2.92 -9.43
N ALA A 230 -11.71 -2.43 -10.64
CA ALA A 230 -10.85 -2.66 -11.79
C ALA A 230 -9.44 -2.10 -11.58
N HIS A 231 -9.31 -0.93 -10.95
CA HIS A 231 -8.03 -0.36 -10.55
C HIS A 231 -7.29 -1.28 -9.58
N LEU A 232 -7.94 -1.71 -8.50
CA LEU A 232 -7.35 -2.62 -7.53
C LEU A 232 -6.90 -3.94 -8.17
N LEU A 233 -7.70 -4.51 -9.07
CA LEU A 233 -7.30 -5.70 -9.81
C LEU A 233 -6.07 -5.44 -10.68
N SER A 234 -6.03 -4.31 -11.38
CA SER A 234 -4.91 -3.92 -12.23
C SER A 234 -3.63 -3.60 -11.46
N MET A 235 -3.72 -3.25 -10.17
CA MET A 235 -2.55 -3.11 -9.29
C MET A 235 -1.87 -4.45 -8.98
N TYR A 236 -2.59 -5.58 -9.00
CA TYR A 236 -2.01 -6.85 -8.55
C TYR A 236 -1.91 -7.92 -9.62
N ILE A 237 -2.79 -7.95 -10.62
CA ILE A 237 -2.77 -8.93 -11.72
C ILE A 237 -1.43 -8.93 -12.47
N PRO A 238 -0.79 -7.77 -12.80
CA PRO A 238 0.50 -7.80 -13.49
C PRO A 238 1.62 -8.47 -12.70
N SER A 239 1.48 -8.62 -11.37
CA SER A 239 2.45 -9.34 -10.55
C SER A 239 2.61 -10.81 -10.96
N LEU A 240 1.59 -11.41 -11.60
CA LEU A 240 1.69 -12.75 -12.19
C LEU A 240 2.77 -12.84 -13.26
N ALA A 241 2.91 -11.78 -14.06
CA ALA A 241 3.90 -11.70 -15.14
C ALA A 241 5.21 -11.02 -14.70
N ALA A 242 5.25 -10.41 -13.51
CA ALA A 242 6.39 -9.60 -13.07
C ALA A 242 7.73 -10.36 -13.09
N PRO A 243 7.84 -11.63 -12.60
CA PRO A 243 9.09 -12.36 -12.67
C PRO A 243 9.59 -12.57 -14.11
N PHE A 244 8.68 -12.94 -15.02
CA PHE A 244 8.98 -13.10 -16.44
C PHE A 244 9.41 -11.77 -17.07
N LEU A 245 8.71 -10.68 -16.74
CA LEU A 245 9.04 -9.34 -17.24
C LEU A 245 10.39 -8.85 -16.72
N ILE A 246 10.71 -9.05 -15.46
CA ILE A 246 12.02 -8.70 -14.87
C ILE A 246 13.12 -9.49 -15.58
N HIS A 247 12.93 -10.80 -15.78
CA HIS A 247 13.93 -11.65 -16.43
C HIS A 247 14.13 -11.25 -17.91
N LYS A 248 13.05 -11.00 -18.65
CA LYS A 248 13.09 -10.72 -20.09
C LYS A 248 13.51 -9.27 -20.42
N LEU A 249 12.97 -8.32 -19.67
CA LEU A 249 13.14 -6.88 -19.97
C LEU A 249 14.19 -6.21 -19.07
N GLY A 250 14.42 -6.76 -17.90
CA GLY A 250 15.20 -6.14 -16.84
C GLY A 250 14.42 -5.06 -16.08
N VAL A 251 14.89 -4.76 -14.87
CA VAL A 251 14.25 -3.81 -13.95
C VAL A 251 14.06 -2.43 -14.58
N LYS A 252 15.07 -1.93 -15.28
CA LYS A 252 15.06 -0.58 -15.86
C LYS A 252 13.94 -0.39 -16.90
N LYS A 253 13.81 -1.33 -17.85
CA LYS A 253 12.76 -1.27 -18.87
C LYS A 253 11.38 -1.44 -18.26
N MET A 254 11.26 -2.30 -17.23
CA MET A 254 9.99 -2.48 -16.52
C MET A 254 9.54 -1.18 -15.83
N ILE A 255 10.45 -0.43 -15.19
CA ILE A 255 10.16 0.89 -14.64
C ILE A 255 9.70 1.86 -15.75
N HIS A 256 10.40 1.89 -16.90
CA HIS A 256 10.00 2.76 -18.02
C HIS A 256 8.58 2.46 -18.52
N ILE A 257 8.24 1.17 -18.70
CA ILE A 257 6.88 0.77 -19.10
C ILE A 257 5.85 1.21 -18.04
N GLY A 258 6.18 1.06 -16.77
CA GLY A 258 5.32 1.51 -15.67
C GLY A 258 5.09 3.03 -15.69
N VAL A 259 6.14 3.82 -15.90
CA VAL A 259 6.01 5.29 -16.02
C VAL A 259 5.20 5.67 -17.26
N LEU A 260 5.43 5.02 -18.41
CA LEU A 260 4.66 5.29 -19.64
C LEU A 260 3.17 4.93 -19.44
N SER A 261 2.86 3.85 -18.73
CA SER A 261 1.48 3.50 -18.37
C SER A 261 0.82 4.58 -17.51
N ASN A 262 1.55 5.11 -16.50
CA ASN A 262 1.04 6.21 -15.68
C ASN A 262 0.87 7.50 -16.49
N LEU A 263 1.79 7.85 -17.39
CA LEU A 263 1.65 8.99 -18.27
C LEU A 263 0.45 8.84 -19.22
N ALA A 264 0.23 7.65 -19.77
CA ALA A 264 -0.95 7.36 -20.58
C ALA A 264 -2.26 7.52 -19.79
N SER A 265 -2.28 7.06 -18.51
CA SER A 265 -3.38 7.30 -17.58
C SER A 265 -3.66 8.79 -17.43
N VAL A 266 -2.62 9.60 -17.18
CA VAL A 266 -2.75 11.06 -17.04
C VAL A 266 -3.27 11.71 -18.31
N VAL A 267 -2.76 11.33 -19.48
CA VAL A 267 -3.22 11.86 -20.78
C VAL A 267 -4.70 11.56 -21.00
N ILE A 268 -5.14 10.32 -20.72
CA ILE A 268 -6.56 9.96 -20.87
C ILE A 268 -7.42 10.77 -19.90
N SER A 269 -7.00 10.91 -18.64
CA SER A 269 -7.74 11.68 -17.63
C SER A 269 -7.81 13.18 -17.93
N ALA A 270 -6.78 13.75 -18.58
CA ALA A 270 -6.69 15.18 -18.82
C ALA A 270 -7.25 15.62 -20.18
N ALA A 271 -7.08 14.79 -21.24
CA ALA A 271 -7.38 15.19 -22.62
C ALA A 271 -8.78 14.75 -23.09
N PHE A 272 -9.41 13.77 -22.42
CA PHE A 272 -10.69 13.24 -22.84
C PHE A 272 -11.81 13.64 -21.89
N ASN A 273 -13.08 13.48 -22.34
CA ASN A 273 -14.26 13.75 -21.52
C ASN A 273 -14.31 12.85 -20.28
N HIS A 274 -15.03 13.30 -19.26
CA HIS A 274 -15.18 12.58 -17.98
C HIS A 274 -16.24 11.48 -18.08
N SER A 275 -16.05 10.53 -18.99
CA SER A 275 -16.92 9.37 -19.15
C SER A 275 -16.50 8.21 -18.27
N PHE A 276 -17.43 7.32 -17.95
CA PHE A 276 -17.16 6.08 -17.22
C PHE A 276 -16.00 5.26 -17.87
N VAL A 277 -15.97 5.18 -19.20
CA VAL A 277 -14.96 4.41 -19.95
C VAL A 277 -13.59 5.03 -19.80
N ASN A 278 -13.48 6.36 -19.85
CA ASN A 278 -12.20 7.06 -19.71
C ASN A 278 -11.66 6.94 -18.29
N TYR A 279 -12.50 7.05 -17.25
CA TYR A 279 -12.10 6.74 -15.88
C TYR A 279 -11.63 5.29 -15.74
N LEU A 280 -12.38 4.33 -16.30
CA LEU A 280 -12.03 2.91 -16.23
C LEU A 280 -10.65 2.63 -16.84
N ILE A 281 -10.41 3.08 -18.09
CA ILE A 281 -9.14 2.85 -18.78
C ILE A 281 -8.00 3.55 -18.07
N SER A 282 -8.20 4.81 -17.69
CA SER A 282 -7.20 5.60 -16.97
C SER A 282 -6.77 4.92 -15.65
N LEU A 283 -7.73 4.49 -14.84
CA LEU A 283 -7.45 3.87 -13.55
C LEU A 283 -6.83 2.47 -13.69
N ILE A 284 -7.19 1.71 -14.73
CA ILE A 284 -6.52 0.44 -15.05
C ILE A 284 -5.05 0.70 -15.41
N LEU A 285 -4.76 1.67 -16.26
CA LEU A 285 -3.39 2.03 -16.64
C LEU A 285 -2.59 2.53 -15.44
N LEU A 286 -3.21 3.31 -14.56
CA LEU A 286 -2.62 3.78 -13.31
C LEU A 286 -2.22 2.60 -12.41
N GLY A 287 -3.09 1.60 -12.26
CA GLY A 287 -2.82 0.39 -11.46
C GLY A 287 -1.68 -0.44 -12.05
N ILE A 288 -1.69 -0.68 -13.36
CA ILE A 288 -0.61 -1.38 -14.07
C ILE A 288 0.72 -0.62 -13.89
N GLY A 289 0.70 0.69 -14.11
CA GLY A 289 1.89 1.54 -13.98
C GLY A 289 2.46 1.51 -12.57
N TRP A 290 1.60 1.61 -11.56
CA TRP A 290 1.99 1.46 -10.16
C TRP A 290 2.66 0.11 -9.90
N ASN A 291 2.05 -0.99 -10.32
CA ASN A 291 2.57 -2.34 -10.09
C ASN A 291 3.96 -2.53 -10.70
N LEU A 292 4.11 -2.20 -11.98
CA LEU A 292 5.38 -2.38 -12.70
C LEU A 292 6.50 -1.56 -12.08
N MET A 293 6.24 -0.29 -11.70
CA MET A 293 7.22 0.56 -11.02
C MET A 293 7.57 0.01 -9.64
N PHE A 294 6.57 -0.35 -8.85
CA PHE A 294 6.76 -0.73 -7.46
C PHE A 294 7.45 -2.09 -7.31
N VAL A 295 7.04 -3.10 -8.10
CA VAL A 295 7.68 -4.43 -8.05
C VAL A 295 9.13 -4.36 -8.55
N ALA A 296 9.38 -3.63 -9.64
CA ALA A 296 10.73 -3.43 -10.16
C ALA A 296 11.61 -2.64 -9.17
N ALA A 297 11.08 -1.57 -8.55
CA ALA A 297 11.78 -0.79 -7.54
C ALA A 297 12.11 -1.63 -6.30
N THR A 298 11.16 -2.44 -5.82
CA THR A 298 11.39 -3.35 -4.69
C THR A 298 12.47 -4.38 -5.00
N SER A 299 12.44 -4.98 -6.20
CA SER A 299 13.48 -5.91 -6.64
C SER A 299 14.85 -5.25 -6.75
N LEU A 300 14.92 -4.02 -7.28
CA LEU A 300 16.17 -3.26 -7.31
C LEU A 300 16.70 -2.95 -5.92
N LEU A 301 15.81 -2.55 -5.01
CA LEU A 301 16.16 -2.20 -3.65
C LEU A 301 16.90 -3.34 -2.93
N THR A 302 16.43 -4.59 -3.11
CA THR A 302 17.04 -5.77 -2.46
C THR A 302 18.48 -6.04 -2.92
N LEU A 303 18.90 -5.47 -4.05
CA LEU A 303 20.26 -5.62 -4.59
C LEU A 303 21.22 -4.49 -4.12
N THR A 304 20.75 -3.54 -3.30
CA THR A 304 21.51 -2.31 -3.00
C THR A 304 22.08 -2.24 -1.59
N TYR A 305 21.81 -3.21 -0.75
CA TYR A 305 22.26 -3.23 0.66
C TYR A 305 22.80 -4.62 1.05
N ALA A 306 23.69 -4.61 2.04
CA ALA A 306 24.18 -5.86 2.63
C ALA A 306 23.10 -6.51 3.53
N PRO A 307 23.14 -7.85 3.73
CA PRO A 307 22.14 -8.54 4.56
C PRO A 307 22.00 -7.97 5.98
N GLU A 308 23.05 -7.45 6.56
CA GLU A 308 23.08 -6.86 7.91
C GLU A 308 22.32 -5.53 7.97
N GLU A 309 22.29 -4.80 6.86
CA GLU A 309 21.69 -3.46 6.74
C GLU A 309 20.22 -3.50 6.29
N ARG A 310 19.72 -4.68 5.91
CA ARG A 310 18.40 -4.85 5.26
C ARG A 310 17.25 -4.16 5.99
N PHE A 311 17.17 -4.29 7.32
CA PHE A 311 16.05 -3.73 8.08
C PHE A 311 16.03 -2.19 8.04
N ARG A 312 17.20 -1.56 8.12
CA ARG A 312 17.30 -0.10 8.04
C ARG A 312 16.99 0.41 6.63
N ALA A 313 17.57 -0.24 5.62
CA ALA A 313 17.37 0.11 4.22
C ALA A 313 15.89 -0.02 3.82
N GLN A 314 15.26 -1.16 4.15
CA GLN A 314 13.85 -1.42 3.90
C GLN A 314 12.94 -0.49 4.70
N GLY A 315 13.24 -0.28 5.99
CA GLY A 315 12.47 0.59 6.87
C GLY A 315 12.47 2.05 6.40
N PHE A 316 13.62 2.58 5.95
CA PHE A 316 13.71 3.92 5.38
C PHE A 316 12.97 4.04 4.04
N ASN A 317 13.09 3.02 3.17
CA ASN A 317 12.31 2.96 1.94
C ASN A 317 10.81 3.03 2.24
N ASP A 318 10.32 2.16 3.13
CA ASP A 318 8.90 2.07 3.43
C ASP A 318 8.38 3.33 4.15
N LEU A 319 9.16 3.92 5.06
CA LEU A 319 8.84 5.22 5.64
C LEU A 319 8.66 6.29 4.55
N SER A 320 9.60 6.36 3.60
CA SER A 320 9.56 7.35 2.51
C SER A 320 8.35 7.14 1.61
N VAL A 321 8.08 5.89 1.22
CA VAL A 321 6.97 5.51 0.35
C VAL A 321 5.62 5.79 1.02
N PHE A 322 5.41 5.31 2.25
CA PHE A 322 4.09 5.44 2.90
C PHE A 322 3.84 6.83 3.46
N SER A 323 4.88 7.58 3.83
CA SER A 323 4.73 9.01 4.13
C SER A 323 4.30 9.80 2.90
N SER A 324 4.91 9.55 1.74
CA SER A 324 4.51 10.19 0.48
C SER A 324 3.08 9.81 0.06
N GLN A 325 2.68 8.56 0.26
CA GLN A 325 1.31 8.10 0.06
C GLN A 325 0.32 8.85 0.94
N ALA A 326 0.61 8.99 2.23
CA ALA A 326 -0.25 9.67 3.19
C ALA A 326 -0.42 11.15 2.82
N ILE A 327 0.68 11.84 2.49
CA ILE A 327 0.68 13.24 2.06
C ILE A 327 -0.13 13.39 0.76
N ALA A 328 0.13 12.56 -0.23
CA ALA A 328 -0.58 12.60 -1.51
C ALA A 328 -2.09 12.38 -1.33
N SER A 329 -2.48 11.37 -0.54
CA SER A 329 -3.89 11.10 -0.24
C SER A 329 -4.57 12.26 0.50
N PHE A 330 -3.87 12.89 1.46
CA PHE A 330 -4.39 14.06 2.18
C PHE A 330 -4.59 15.27 1.26
N LEU A 331 -3.63 15.54 0.38
CA LEU A 331 -3.70 16.66 -0.56
C LEU A 331 -4.73 16.45 -1.67
N ALA A 332 -5.08 15.19 -2.00
CA ALA A 332 -5.99 14.87 -3.09
C ALA A 332 -7.40 15.49 -2.92
N GLY A 333 -7.92 15.49 -1.68
CA GLY A 333 -9.23 16.06 -1.37
C GLY A 333 -9.30 17.56 -1.61
N THR A 334 -8.27 18.30 -1.20
CA THR A 334 -8.17 19.74 -1.45
C THR A 334 -7.91 20.02 -2.94
N ALA A 335 -7.01 19.25 -3.57
CA ALA A 335 -6.67 19.44 -4.97
C ALA A 335 -7.86 19.26 -5.90
N ILE A 336 -8.69 18.22 -5.70
CA ILE A 336 -9.88 18.02 -6.56
C ILE A 336 -10.86 19.18 -6.48
N GLN A 337 -11.00 19.80 -5.32
CA GLN A 337 -11.92 20.93 -5.11
C GLN A 337 -11.36 22.25 -5.64
N THR A 338 -10.04 22.45 -5.62
CA THR A 338 -9.42 23.73 -5.98
C THR A 338 -8.98 23.80 -7.44
N ILE A 339 -8.38 22.75 -7.97
CA ILE A 339 -7.80 22.72 -9.33
C ILE A 339 -8.53 21.76 -10.28
N GLY A 340 -9.47 20.96 -9.78
CA GLY A 340 -10.27 20.02 -10.58
C GLY A 340 -9.51 18.79 -11.05
N TRP A 341 -10.24 17.86 -11.68
CA TRP A 341 -9.73 16.54 -12.05
C TRP A 341 -8.58 16.58 -13.06
N GLN A 342 -8.69 17.36 -14.12
CA GLN A 342 -7.70 17.45 -15.18
C GLN A 342 -6.35 17.95 -14.65
N SER A 343 -6.37 19.11 -13.95
CA SER A 343 -5.16 19.71 -13.38
C SER A 343 -4.53 18.83 -12.32
N LEU A 344 -5.35 18.14 -11.51
CA LEU A 344 -4.89 17.16 -10.51
C LEU A 344 -4.07 16.04 -11.16
N ASN A 345 -4.49 15.53 -12.30
CA ASN A 345 -3.75 14.52 -13.04
C ASN A 345 -2.45 15.12 -13.63
N ILE A 346 -2.51 16.28 -14.29
CA ILE A 346 -1.37 16.93 -14.95
C ILE A 346 -0.25 17.24 -13.96
N VAL A 347 -0.56 17.66 -12.75
CA VAL A 347 0.45 18.01 -11.72
C VAL A 347 1.35 16.82 -11.33
N THR A 348 0.96 15.60 -11.65
CA THR A 348 1.76 14.39 -11.40
C THR A 348 2.86 14.15 -12.45
N ILE A 349 2.76 14.79 -13.65
CA ILE A 349 3.70 14.61 -14.76
C ILE A 349 5.17 14.90 -14.36
N PRO A 350 5.49 16.01 -13.67
CA PRO A 350 6.87 16.29 -13.29
C PRO A 350 7.52 15.16 -12.48
N LEU A 351 6.79 14.52 -11.56
CA LEU A 351 7.31 13.39 -10.78
C LEU A 351 7.62 12.19 -11.67
N LEU A 352 6.73 11.87 -12.61
CA LEU A 352 6.92 10.77 -13.56
C LEU A 352 8.11 11.02 -14.48
N LEU A 353 8.25 12.24 -15.00
CA LEU A 353 9.39 12.64 -15.83
C LEU A 353 10.70 12.62 -15.04
N TRP A 354 10.68 12.97 -13.76
CA TRP A 354 11.87 12.91 -12.91
C TRP A 354 12.37 11.47 -12.73
N VAL A 355 11.49 10.48 -12.64
CA VAL A 355 11.88 9.07 -12.65
C VAL A 355 12.57 8.71 -13.98
N LEU A 356 12.01 9.10 -15.14
CA LEU A 356 12.62 8.84 -16.44
C LEU A 356 13.99 9.51 -16.60
N TRP A 357 14.14 10.72 -16.09
CA TRP A 357 15.41 11.44 -16.08
C TRP A 357 16.49 10.67 -15.31
N ASN A 358 16.18 10.31 -14.08
CA ASN A 358 17.12 9.57 -13.21
C ASN A 358 17.44 8.18 -13.75
N ALA A 359 16.51 7.53 -14.44
CA ALA A 359 16.74 6.23 -15.06
C ALA A 359 17.87 6.24 -16.12
N ARG A 360 18.15 7.40 -16.73
CA ARG A 360 19.22 7.54 -17.74
C ARG A 360 20.62 7.40 -17.12
N SER A 361 20.81 7.93 -15.93
CA SER A 361 22.12 8.00 -15.26
C SER A 361 22.50 6.72 -14.49
N ILE A 362 21.59 5.74 -14.37
CA ILE A 362 21.84 4.53 -13.59
C ILE A 362 22.13 3.36 -14.52
N SER A 363 23.34 2.82 -14.37
CA SER A 363 23.72 1.52 -14.94
C SER A 363 23.22 0.43 -14.00
N ILE A 364 22.09 -0.19 -14.34
CA ILE A 364 21.61 -1.41 -13.70
C ILE A 364 22.02 -2.57 -14.59
N LYS A 365 22.94 -3.38 -14.10
CA LYS A 365 23.33 -4.65 -14.77
C LYS A 365 22.21 -5.68 -14.64
#